data_66c136ba5f9c24b4d188a0bd8c568bf3
#
_entry.id   66c136ba5f9c24b4d188a0bd8c568bf3
#
_cell.length_a   1.000
_cell.length_b   1.000
_cell.length_c   1.000
_cell.angle_alpha   90.00
_cell.angle_beta   90.00
_cell.angle_gamma   90.00
#
_symmetry.space_group_name_H-M   'P 1'
#
loop_
_entity.id
_entity.type
_entity.pdbx_description
1 polymer ?
#
loop_
_entity_poly.entity_id
_entity_poly.type
_entity_poly.pdbx_seq_one_letter_code
_entity_poly.pdbx_strand_id
1 'polypeptide(L)'
;MNGATVTTDSVAAGPEAPQQFPPTLREVMIRPTWIGMLVLCLIVAGVFAWLGQWQLSNAIDTDVPPPGATEQVKPIESIVEPGEYLQEPVVGQKVEATGSFVAEDFIVISSRFNDGEPGYWVSGQFRMADTEEPTSLAVALGWTQTREEADAAVAKLQAAVKAEPEASFTLTGRIISDEGATLPGRGAGAFDVPRMSPAALLSF
;
A
#
# COMPACT_ATOMS: atom_id res chain seq x y z
N MET A 1 35.04 -60.87 85.90
CA MET A 1 36.20 -60.06 85.66
C MET A 1 35.84 -59.15 84.49
N ASN A 2 35.98 -57.90 84.67
CA ASN A 2 35.82 -56.73 83.77
C ASN A 2 34.49 -56.56 83.02
N GLY A 3 33.62 -55.80 83.69
CA GLY A 3 32.50 -55.12 83.04
C GLY A 3 32.98 -53.92 82.26
N ALA A 4 32.48 -53.78 81.02
CA ALA A 4 32.63 -52.56 80.24
C ALA A 4 31.30 -51.83 80.27
N THR A 5 31.31 -50.68 80.91
CA THR A 5 30.16 -49.73 80.98
C THR A 5 30.10 -49.02 79.70
N VAL A 6 29.00 -49.20 78.96
CA VAL A 6 28.70 -48.40 77.76
C VAL A 6 28.01 -47.10 78.19
N THR A 7 28.70 -45.99 78.04
CA THR A 7 28.16 -44.66 78.26
C THR A 7 27.39 -44.25 76.99
N THR A 8 26.07 -44.18 77.10
CA THR A 8 25.24 -43.61 76.04
C THR A 8 25.37 -42.10 76.13
N ASP A 9 26.08 -41.57 75.16
CA ASP A 9 26.20 -40.12 74.92
C ASP A 9 24.89 -39.59 74.35
N SER A 10 24.18 -38.84 75.18
CA SER A 10 22.91 -38.18 74.75
C SER A 10 23.24 -36.98 73.90
N VAL A 11 23.11 -37.15 72.62
CA VAL A 11 23.20 -36.01 71.66
C VAL A 11 22.02 -35.12 71.95
N ALA A 12 22.27 -33.94 72.49
CA ALA A 12 21.31 -32.88 72.68
C ALA A 12 20.85 -32.36 71.25
N ALA A 13 19.58 -32.54 70.96
CA ALA A 13 18.94 -31.93 69.75
C ALA A 13 19.09 -30.41 69.84
N GLY A 14 19.88 -29.86 68.94
CA GLY A 14 19.96 -28.43 68.77
C GLY A 14 18.58 -27.83 68.36
N PRO A 15 18.36 -26.54 68.57
CA PRO A 15 17.07 -25.93 68.27
C PRO A 15 16.76 -26.11 66.77
N GLU A 16 15.62 -26.75 66.48
CA GLU A 16 15.08 -26.88 65.10
C GLU A 16 14.96 -25.48 64.48
N ALA A 17 15.60 -25.30 63.35
CA ALA A 17 15.46 -24.08 62.56
C ALA A 17 13.96 -23.85 62.15
N PRO A 18 13.42 -22.64 62.30
CA PRO A 18 12.03 -22.38 62.02
C PRO A 18 11.73 -22.76 60.58
N GLN A 19 10.74 -23.66 60.38
CA GLN A 19 10.27 -24.06 59.06
C GLN A 19 9.65 -22.83 58.37
N GLN A 20 10.36 -22.26 57.40
CA GLN A 20 9.85 -21.18 56.59
C GLN A 20 8.86 -21.78 55.57
N PHE A 21 7.59 -21.66 55.85
CA PHE A 21 6.56 -21.98 54.87
C PHE A 21 6.71 -21.05 53.66
N PRO A 22 6.58 -21.58 52.42
CA PRO A 22 6.65 -20.74 51.24
C PRO A 22 5.55 -19.67 51.30
N PRO A 23 5.85 -18.42 50.95
CA PRO A 23 4.88 -17.31 51.00
C PRO A 23 3.66 -17.63 50.15
N THR A 24 2.48 -17.38 50.69
CA THR A 24 1.22 -17.58 49.96
C THR A 24 1.13 -16.60 48.78
N LEU A 25 0.45 -17.01 47.69
CA LEU A 25 0.28 -16.19 46.50
C LEU A 25 -0.27 -14.78 46.81
N ARG A 26 -1.16 -14.71 47.81
CA ARG A 26 -1.76 -13.45 48.29
C ARG A 26 -0.72 -12.52 48.95
N GLU A 27 0.21 -13.08 49.76
CA GLU A 27 1.25 -12.29 50.42
C GLU A 27 2.26 -11.73 49.41
N VAL A 28 2.54 -12.47 48.32
CA VAL A 28 3.39 -11.99 47.23
C VAL A 28 2.69 -10.88 46.43
N MET A 29 1.42 -11.06 46.12
CA MET A 29 0.63 -10.06 45.30
C MET A 29 0.46 -8.71 46.03
N ILE A 30 0.40 -8.67 47.36
CA ILE A 30 0.20 -7.45 48.14
C ILE A 30 1.54 -6.72 48.43
N ARG A 31 2.68 -7.30 48.11
CA ARG A 31 3.97 -6.62 48.29
C ARG A 31 4.03 -5.35 47.47
N PRO A 32 4.49 -4.20 48.02
CA PRO A 32 4.48 -2.91 47.32
C PRO A 32 5.26 -2.93 46.01
N THR A 33 6.27 -3.77 45.88
CA THR A 33 7.03 -3.96 44.66
C THR A 33 6.17 -4.55 43.52
N TRP A 34 5.30 -5.53 43.79
CA TRP A 34 4.42 -6.15 42.81
C TRP A 34 3.25 -5.24 42.43
N ILE A 35 2.74 -4.46 43.41
CA ILE A 35 1.73 -3.44 43.15
C ILE A 35 2.32 -2.34 42.26
N GLY A 36 3.53 -1.88 42.53
CA GLY A 36 4.23 -0.90 41.71
C GLY A 36 4.45 -1.40 40.29
N MET A 37 4.83 -2.68 40.12
CA MET A 37 5.03 -3.33 38.82
C MET A 37 3.70 -3.44 38.05
N LEU A 38 2.61 -3.81 38.74
CA LEU A 38 1.27 -3.86 38.14
C LEU A 38 0.83 -2.49 37.66
N VAL A 39 1.00 -1.45 38.48
CA VAL A 39 0.66 -0.06 38.09
C VAL A 39 1.49 0.37 36.88
N LEU A 40 2.78 0.08 36.88
CA LEU A 40 3.64 0.37 35.72
C LEU A 40 3.15 -0.34 34.46
N CYS A 41 2.82 -1.64 34.52
CA CYS A 41 2.27 -2.38 33.39
C CYS A 41 0.95 -1.77 32.89
N LEU A 42 0.06 -1.34 33.79
CA LEU A 42 -1.19 -0.71 33.41
C LEU A 42 -0.98 0.66 32.72
N ILE A 43 -0.01 1.44 33.20
CA ILE A 43 0.36 2.72 32.55
C ILE A 43 0.89 2.46 31.15
N VAL A 44 1.82 1.50 31.00
CA VAL A 44 2.38 1.15 29.71
C VAL A 44 1.28 0.64 28.74
N ALA A 45 0.40 -0.24 29.24
CA ALA A 45 -0.73 -0.73 28.46
C ALA A 45 -1.68 0.40 28.03
N GLY A 46 -1.95 1.36 28.93
CA GLY A 46 -2.75 2.54 28.63
C GLY A 46 -2.13 3.42 27.55
N VAL A 47 -0.81 3.64 27.62
CA VAL A 47 -0.09 4.41 26.59
C VAL A 47 -0.17 3.70 25.23
N PHE A 48 0.04 2.39 25.18
CA PHE A 48 -0.08 1.65 23.92
C PHE A 48 -1.52 1.63 23.38
N ALA A 49 -2.52 1.49 24.25
CA ALA A 49 -3.92 1.56 23.84
C ALA A 49 -4.27 2.93 23.28
N TRP A 50 -3.81 4.01 23.91
CA TRP A 50 -4.00 5.38 23.41
C TRP A 50 -3.29 5.61 22.08
N LEU A 51 -2.05 5.13 21.95
CA LEU A 51 -1.28 5.23 20.71
C LEU A 51 -1.95 4.43 19.57
N GLY A 52 -2.44 3.23 19.87
CA GLY A 52 -3.18 2.41 18.91
C GLY A 52 -4.48 3.08 18.46
N GLN A 53 -5.21 3.68 19.39
CA GLN A 53 -6.41 4.46 19.08
C GLN A 53 -6.10 5.67 18.19
N TRP A 54 -5.02 6.39 18.49
CA TRP A 54 -4.58 7.52 17.69
C TRP A 54 -4.17 7.11 16.27
N GLN A 55 -3.42 6.00 16.13
CA GLN A 55 -3.07 5.46 14.82
C GLN A 55 -4.29 5.02 14.03
N LEU A 56 -5.26 4.38 14.69
CA LEU A 56 -6.49 3.94 14.04
C LEU A 56 -7.36 5.12 13.60
N SER A 57 -7.50 6.17 14.43
CA SER A 57 -8.25 7.36 14.04
C SER A 57 -7.60 8.06 12.83
N ASN A 58 -6.27 8.18 12.80
CA ASN A 58 -5.58 8.77 11.66
C ASN A 58 -5.65 7.89 10.39
N ALA A 59 -5.79 6.58 10.54
CA ALA A 59 -5.94 5.66 9.40
C ALA A 59 -7.38 5.63 8.84
N ILE A 60 -8.38 5.98 9.66
CA ILE A 60 -9.81 5.95 9.31
C ILE A 60 -10.32 7.34 8.89
N ASP A 61 -9.55 8.40 9.11
CA ASP A 61 -9.90 9.78 8.69
C ASP A 61 -9.87 9.96 7.14
N THR A 62 -10.05 8.86 6.43
CA THR A 62 -10.39 8.90 5.03
C THR A 62 -11.90 9.13 4.97
N ASP A 63 -12.32 10.38 4.83
CA ASP A 63 -13.69 10.73 4.48
C ASP A 63 -14.07 9.91 3.24
N VAL A 64 -14.80 8.81 3.46
CA VAL A 64 -15.31 7.99 2.35
C VAL A 64 -16.22 8.91 1.55
N PRO A 65 -15.87 9.24 0.29
CA PRO A 65 -16.69 10.12 -0.51
C PRO A 65 -18.12 9.57 -0.57
N PRO A 66 -19.14 10.42 -0.51
CA PRO A 66 -20.52 9.96 -0.61
C PRO A 66 -20.71 9.18 -1.93
N PRO A 67 -21.59 8.16 -1.95
CA PRO A 67 -21.83 7.37 -3.14
C PRO A 67 -22.12 8.27 -4.35
N GLY A 68 -21.36 8.08 -5.44
CA GLY A 68 -21.48 8.89 -6.65
C GLY A 68 -20.66 10.19 -6.67
N ALA A 69 -19.90 10.52 -5.63
CA ALA A 69 -19.04 11.71 -5.63
C ALA A 69 -17.98 11.67 -6.74
N THR A 70 -17.49 10.49 -7.10
CA THR A 70 -16.51 10.28 -8.17
C THR A 70 -17.10 10.26 -9.58
N GLU A 71 -18.44 10.33 -9.71
CA GLU A 71 -19.12 10.28 -11.01
C GLU A 71 -19.20 11.65 -11.70
N GLN A 72 -19.01 12.73 -10.96
CA GLN A 72 -18.97 14.07 -11.55
C GLN A 72 -17.62 14.26 -12.26
N VAL A 73 -17.68 14.69 -13.53
CA VAL A 73 -16.48 15.03 -14.30
C VAL A 73 -15.89 16.32 -13.75
N LYS A 74 -14.61 16.30 -13.44
CA LYS A 74 -13.85 17.47 -12.96
C LYS A 74 -12.58 17.66 -13.78
N PRO A 75 -12.09 18.90 -13.95
CA PRO A 75 -10.77 19.12 -14.54
C PRO A 75 -9.71 18.38 -13.73
N ILE A 76 -8.79 17.68 -14.39
CA ILE A 76 -7.78 16.86 -13.70
C ILE A 76 -6.90 17.71 -12.78
N GLU A 77 -6.62 18.94 -13.15
CA GLU A 77 -5.79 19.90 -12.39
C GLU A 77 -6.45 20.28 -11.05
N SER A 78 -7.78 20.11 -10.94
CA SER A 78 -8.50 20.35 -9.68
C SER A 78 -8.44 19.16 -8.72
N ILE A 79 -7.90 18.02 -9.14
CA ILE A 79 -7.87 16.75 -8.38
C ILE A 79 -6.47 16.40 -7.90
N VAL A 80 -5.47 16.63 -8.75
CA VAL A 80 -4.07 16.25 -8.47
C VAL A 80 -3.11 17.19 -9.18
N GLU A 81 -2.03 17.56 -8.51
CA GLU A 81 -0.92 18.28 -9.13
C GLU A 81 0.03 17.32 -9.85
N PRO A 82 0.75 17.79 -10.89
CA PRO A 82 1.73 16.96 -11.58
C PRO A 82 2.81 16.41 -10.62
N GLY A 83 3.01 15.10 -10.66
CA GLY A 83 4.00 14.43 -9.80
C GLY A 83 3.55 14.13 -8.38
N GLU A 84 2.37 14.58 -7.96
CA GLU A 84 1.81 14.22 -6.66
C GLU A 84 1.28 12.79 -6.63
N TYR A 85 1.32 12.23 -5.42
CA TYR A 85 0.68 10.94 -5.14
C TYR A 85 -0.84 11.09 -5.09
N LEU A 86 -1.54 10.29 -5.88
CA LEU A 86 -2.99 10.29 -5.90
C LEU A 86 -3.53 9.69 -4.59
N GLN A 87 -4.25 10.50 -3.82
CA GLN A 87 -4.84 10.09 -2.55
C GLN A 87 -6.01 9.13 -2.78
N GLU A 88 -6.17 8.15 -1.89
CA GLU A 88 -7.18 7.10 -2.00
C GLU A 88 -8.62 7.60 -2.21
N PRO A 89 -9.10 8.66 -1.55
CA PRO A 89 -10.48 9.16 -1.74
C PRO A 89 -10.81 9.64 -3.15
N VAL A 90 -9.81 10.03 -3.94
CA VAL A 90 -9.98 10.53 -5.31
C VAL A 90 -9.61 9.51 -6.40
N VAL A 91 -9.16 8.31 -6.01
CA VAL A 91 -8.96 7.20 -6.95
C VAL A 91 -10.29 6.81 -7.57
N GLY A 92 -10.31 6.71 -8.91
CA GLY A 92 -11.55 6.44 -9.67
C GLY A 92 -12.40 7.66 -9.97
N GLN A 93 -11.99 8.88 -9.55
CA GLN A 93 -12.68 10.11 -9.93
C GLN A 93 -12.72 10.27 -11.44
N LYS A 94 -13.89 10.62 -11.98
CA LYS A 94 -14.01 11.02 -13.38
C LYS A 94 -13.38 12.39 -13.59
N VAL A 95 -12.43 12.43 -14.51
CA VAL A 95 -11.70 13.66 -14.85
C VAL A 95 -11.76 13.93 -16.33
N GLU A 96 -11.58 15.18 -16.71
CA GLU A 96 -11.33 15.59 -18.09
C GLU A 96 -9.96 16.26 -18.19
N ALA A 97 -9.32 16.06 -19.34
CA ALA A 97 -8.06 16.68 -19.69
C ALA A 97 -8.05 17.01 -21.19
N THR A 98 -7.48 18.14 -21.57
CA THR A 98 -7.32 18.56 -22.96
C THR A 98 -5.86 18.53 -23.36
N GLY A 99 -5.56 18.04 -24.55
CA GLY A 99 -4.18 17.90 -25.03
C GLY A 99 -4.08 17.13 -26.34
N SER A 100 -2.89 16.57 -26.59
CA SER A 100 -2.57 15.80 -27.80
C SER A 100 -1.81 14.54 -27.48
N PHE A 101 -1.95 13.50 -28.32
CA PHE A 101 -1.16 12.27 -28.20
C PHE A 101 0.21 12.42 -28.85
N VAL A 102 1.20 11.71 -28.31
CA VAL A 102 2.52 11.57 -28.89
C VAL A 102 2.53 10.30 -29.75
N ALA A 103 2.79 10.43 -31.05
CA ALA A 103 2.63 9.32 -31.99
C ALA A 103 3.57 8.13 -31.73
N GLU A 104 4.75 8.40 -31.19
CA GLU A 104 5.78 7.40 -30.93
C GLU A 104 5.54 6.63 -29.63
N ASP A 105 4.75 7.20 -28.70
CA ASP A 105 4.65 6.75 -27.31
C ASP A 105 3.35 5.96 -27.04
N PHE A 106 2.93 5.13 -28.01
CA PHE A 106 1.89 4.13 -27.78
C PHE A 106 2.53 2.79 -27.42
N ILE A 107 2.07 2.19 -26.33
CA ILE A 107 2.58 0.91 -25.81
C ILE A 107 1.44 -0.05 -25.52
N VAL A 108 1.77 -1.35 -25.44
CA VAL A 108 0.87 -2.41 -25.01
C VAL A 108 1.17 -2.80 -23.57
N ILE A 109 0.16 -2.77 -22.73
CA ILE A 109 0.24 -3.21 -21.33
C ILE A 109 -0.34 -4.61 -21.23
N SER A 110 0.46 -5.58 -20.82
CA SER A 110 0.05 -6.97 -20.65
C SER A 110 -0.63 -7.23 -19.31
N SER A 111 -1.14 -8.46 -19.13
CA SER A 111 -1.73 -8.92 -17.86
C SER A 111 -2.93 -8.07 -17.41
N ARG A 112 -3.77 -7.67 -18.35
CA ARG A 112 -5.00 -6.92 -18.10
C ARG A 112 -6.22 -7.81 -18.24
N PHE A 113 -7.16 -7.61 -17.32
CA PHE A 113 -8.38 -8.40 -17.29
C PHE A 113 -9.59 -7.52 -17.60
N ASN A 114 -10.53 -8.04 -18.37
CA ASN A 114 -11.83 -7.46 -18.62
C ASN A 114 -12.89 -8.55 -18.42
N ASP A 115 -13.79 -8.37 -17.45
CA ASP A 115 -14.79 -9.37 -17.04
C ASP A 115 -14.21 -10.77 -16.75
N GLY A 116 -12.99 -10.81 -16.21
CA GLY A 116 -12.27 -12.07 -15.88
C GLY A 116 -11.46 -12.65 -17.04
N GLU A 117 -11.61 -12.13 -18.25
CA GLU A 117 -10.84 -12.58 -19.42
C GLU A 117 -9.49 -11.85 -19.48
N PRO A 118 -8.37 -12.58 -19.62
CA PRO A 118 -7.05 -11.96 -19.74
C PRO A 118 -6.86 -11.31 -21.10
N GLY A 119 -6.14 -10.20 -21.12
CA GLY A 119 -5.88 -9.47 -22.36
C GLY A 119 -4.86 -8.34 -22.17
N TYR A 120 -4.98 -7.32 -22.96
CA TYR A 120 -4.01 -6.23 -23.11
C TYR A 120 -4.70 -4.88 -23.12
N TRP A 121 -4.08 -3.88 -22.50
CA TRP A 121 -4.43 -2.48 -22.75
C TRP A 121 -3.53 -1.87 -23.79
N VAL A 122 -4.11 -1.03 -24.63
CA VAL A 122 -3.39 -0.08 -25.46
C VAL A 122 -3.31 1.24 -24.71
N SER A 123 -2.12 1.73 -24.45
CA SER A 123 -1.87 2.96 -23.72
C SER A 123 -1.02 3.92 -24.55
N GLY A 124 -1.22 5.22 -24.37
CA GLY A 124 -0.46 6.25 -25.05
C GLY A 124 -0.11 7.39 -24.12
N GLN A 125 0.97 8.11 -24.45
CA GLN A 125 1.32 9.37 -23.81
C GLN A 125 0.42 10.48 -24.34
N PHE A 126 -0.29 11.14 -23.43
CA PHE A 126 -1.12 12.30 -23.72
C PHE A 126 -0.49 13.54 -23.09
N ARG A 127 -0.02 14.44 -23.93
CA ARG A 127 0.56 15.70 -23.51
C ARG A 127 -0.54 16.72 -23.27
N MET A 128 -0.65 17.20 -22.04
CA MET A 128 -1.66 18.17 -21.65
C MET A 128 -1.39 19.54 -22.30
N ALA A 129 -2.47 20.20 -22.70
CA ALA A 129 -2.44 21.59 -23.15
C ALA A 129 -2.51 22.53 -21.92
N ASP A 130 -2.05 23.77 -22.14
CA ASP A 130 -2.23 24.89 -21.21
C ASP A 130 -1.68 24.66 -19.78
N THR A 131 -0.66 23.79 -19.62
CA THR A 131 0.05 23.59 -18.36
C THR A 131 1.29 24.49 -18.28
N GLU A 132 1.59 25.01 -17.06
CA GLU A 132 2.77 25.86 -16.83
C GLU A 132 4.08 25.11 -17.13
N GLU A 133 4.14 23.83 -16.78
CA GLU A 133 5.24 22.92 -17.09
C GLU A 133 4.75 21.79 -18.01
N PRO A 134 5.60 21.30 -18.93
CA PRO A 134 5.23 20.19 -19.82
C PRO A 134 4.76 18.98 -19.02
N THR A 135 3.46 18.73 -19.03
CA THR A 135 2.83 17.65 -18.25
C THR A 135 2.24 16.62 -19.20
N SER A 136 2.42 15.35 -18.88
CA SER A 136 1.89 14.23 -19.65
C SER A 136 1.18 13.23 -18.77
N LEU A 137 0.15 12.59 -19.34
CA LEU A 137 -0.62 11.51 -18.73
C LEU A 137 -0.34 10.20 -19.46
N ALA A 138 -0.29 9.11 -18.72
CA ALA A 138 -0.41 7.76 -19.27
C ALA A 138 -1.91 7.44 -19.39
N VAL A 139 -2.40 7.24 -20.62
CA VAL A 139 -3.82 7.03 -20.88
C VAL A 139 -4.07 5.65 -21.47
N ALA A 140 -4.84 4.81 -20.77
CA ALA A 140 -5.35 3.56 -21.33
C ALA A 140 -6.54 3.87 -22.26
N LEU A 141 -6.42 3.50 -23.52
CA LEU A 141 -7.37 3.81 -24.59
C LEU A 141 -8.36 2.69 -24.88
N GLY A 142 -8.00 1.47 -24.55
CA GLY A 142 -8.85 0.32 -24.77
C GLY A 142 -8.21 -1.00 -24.35
N TRP A 143 -9.05 -2.02 -24.29
CA TRP A 143 -8.67 -3.39 -24.01
C TRP A 143 -8.86 -4.27 -25.24
N THR A 144 -7.97 -5.21 -25.46
CA THR A 144 -8.08 -6.25 -26.49
C THR A 144 -7.76 -7.61 -25.89
N GLN A 145 -8.33 -8.67 -26.46
CA GLN A 145 -8.11 -10.01 -25.98
C GLN A 145 -6.76 -10.57 -26.43
N THR A 146 -6.30 -10.20 -27.61
CA THR A 146 -5.07 -10.74 -28.18
C THR A 146 -4.00 -9.65 -28.33
N ARG A 147 -2.74 -10.10 -28.35
CA ARG A 147 -1.60 -9.21 -28.58
C ARG A 147 -1.60 -8.64 -29.98
N GLU A 148 -2.00 -9.42 -30.98
CA GLU A 148 -2.07 -8.99 -32.37
C GLU A 148 -3.08 -7.87 -32.57
N GLU A 149 -4.23 -7.94 -31.91
CA GLU A 149 -5.23 -6.85 -31.93
C GLU A 149 -4.69 -5.59 -31.25
N ALA A 150 -3.96 -5.74 -30.14
CA ALA A 150 -3.33 -4.61 -29.45
C ALA A 150 -2.28 -3.92 -30.34
N ASP A 151 -1.40 -4.70 -30.98
CA ASP A 151 -0.37 -4.17 -31.89
C ASP A 151 -1.00 -3.48 -33.12
N ALA A 152 -2.07 -4.05 -33.67
CA ALA A 152 -2.83 -3.44 -34.77
C ALA A 152 -3.49 -2.12 -34.34
N ALA A 153 -4.03 -2.06 -33.12
CA ALA A 153 -4.61 -0.82 -32.57
C ALA A 153 -3.55 0.25 -32.34
N VAL A 154 -2.38 -0.10 -31.81
CA VAL A 154 -1.23 0.82 -31.69
C VAL A 154 -0.84 1.37 -33.04
N ALA A 155 -0.65 0.53 -34.05
CA ALA A 155 -0.28 0.98 -35.39
C ALA A 155 -1.31 1.94 -36.01
N LYS A 156 -2.59 1.67 -35.79
CA LYS A 156 -3.69 2.54 -36.25
C LYS A 156 -3.67 3.89 -35.53
N LEU A 157 -3.47 3.91 -34.21
CA LEU A 157 -3.41 5.15 -33.43
C LEU A 157 -2.19 5.99 -33.81
N GLN A 158 -1.02 5.36 -33.98
CA GLN A 158 0.19 6.03 -34.45
C GLN A 158 -0.01 6.68 -35.81
N ALA A 159 -0.64 5.96 -36.74
CA ALA A 159 -0.92 6.50 -38.09
C ALA A 159 -1.90 7.67 -38.01
N ALA A 160 -2.93 7.61 -37.18
CA ALA A 160 -3.90 8.69 -37.02
C ALA A 160 -3.26 9.95 -36.45
N VAL A 161 -2.44 9.82 -35.39
CA VAL A 161 -1.73 10.95 -34.77
C VAL A 161 -0.70 11.55 -35.73
N LYS A 162 0.01 10.73 -36.52
CA LYS A 162 0.95 11.21 -37.54
C LYS A 162 0.25 11.95 -38.69
N ALA A 163 -0.99 11.59 -39.01
CA ALA A 163 -1.76 12.28 -40.05
C ALA A 163 -2.25 13.67 -39.59
N GLU A 164 -2.50 13.84 -38.29
CA GLU A 164 -2.99 15.08 -37.70
C GLU A 164 -2.21 15.43 -36.43
N PRO A 165 -0.94 15.84 -36.53
CA PRO A 165 -0.05 16.02 -35.37
C PRO A 165 -0.46 17.18 -34.45
N GLU A 166 -1.22 18.15 -34.98
CA GLU A 166 -1.72 19.30 -34.22
C GLU A 166 -3.14 19.08 -33.65
N ALA A 167 -3.69 17.85 -33.81
CA ALA A 167 -5.03 17.58 -33.30
C ALA A 167 -5.03 17.59 -31.75
N SER A 168 -5.95 18.39 -31.22
CA SER A 168 -6.20 18.44 -29.75
C SER A 168 -7.49 17.70 -29.42
N PHE A 169 -7.47 16.97 -28.33
CA PHE A 169 -8.58 16.17 -27.85
C PHE A 169 -8.93 16.55 -26.41
N THR A 170 -10.21 16.51 -26.08
CA THR A 170 -10.66 16.50 -24.70
C THR A 170 -11.03 15.06 -24.32
N LEU A 171 -10.30 14.50 -23.38
CA LEU A 171 -10.50 13.15 -22.91
C LEU A 171 -11.28 13.17 -21.61
N THR A 172 -12.23 12.26 -21.46
CA THR A 172 -12.90 11.99 -20.19
C THR A 172 -12.60 10.57 -19.77
N GLY A 173 -12.09 10.38 -18.56
CA GLY A 173 -11.71 9.08 -18.06
C GLY A 173 -11.73 9.03 -16.53
N ARG A 174 -11.27 7.92 -15.98
CA ARG A 174 -11.08 7.77 -14.53
C ARG A 174 -9.60 7.83 -14.21
N ILE A 175 -9.26 8.68 -13.23
CA ILE A 175 -7.89 8.72 -12.74
C ILE A 175 -7.65 7.54 -11.80
N ILE A 176 -6.53 6.85 -12.01
CA ILE A 176 -6.07 5.74 -11.18
C ILE A 176 -4.66 6.01 -10.68
N SER A 177 -4.28 5.37 -9.58
CA SER A 177 -2.92 5.48 -9.05
C SER A 177 -1.89 4.89 -10.02
N ASP A 178 -0.67 5.44 -10.01
CA ASP A 178 0.47 4.86 -10.70
C ASP A 178 0.74 3.43 -10.18
N GLU A 179 0.86 2.48 -11.08
CA GLU A 179 1.16 1.10 -10.75
C GLU A 179 2.66 0.84 -10.52
N GLY A 180 3.49 1.85 -10.67
CA GLY A 180 4.94 1.77 -10.58
C GLY A 180 5.60 1.13 -11.80
N ALA A 181 6.82 1.52 -12.10
CA ALA A 181 7.61 0.93 -13.17
C ALA A 181 8.01 -0.51 -12.83
N THR A 182 7.90 -1.40 -13.80
CA THR A 182 8.34 -2.79 -13.69
C THR A 182 9.09 -3.16 -14.96
N LEU A 183 10.23 -3.85 -14.80
CA LEU A 183 10.97 -4.36 -15.94
C LEU A 183 10.15 -5.43 -16.69
N PRO A 184 10.23 -5.48 -18.04
CA PRO A 184 9.61 -6.53 -18.82
C PRO A 184 10.04 -7.92 -18.33
N GLY A 185 9.09 -8.87 -18.34
CA GLY A 185 9.37 -10.25 -17.97
C GLY A 185 10.41 -10.89 -18.92
N ARG A 186 11.09 -11.95 -18.46
CA ARG A 186 12.00 -12.71 -19.34
C ARG A 186 11.25 -13.27 -20.52
N GLY A 187 11.65 -12.90 -21.73
CA GLY A 187 11.01 -13.33 -22.99
C GLY A 187 9.88 -12.43 -23.48
N ALA A 188 9.53 -11.40 -22.75
CA ALA A 188 8.65 -10.34 -23.25
C ALA A 188 9.42 -9.41 -24.22
N GLY A 189 8.71 -8.84 -25.20
CA GLY A 189 9.28 -7.81 -26.06
C GLY A 189 9.63 -6.55 -25.26
N ALA A 190 10.53 -5.74 -25.76
CA ALA A 190 10.98 -4.51 -25.10
C ALA A 190 9.80 -3.56 -24.79
N PHE A 191 8.72 -3.65 -25.55
CA PHE A 191 7.50 -2.83 -25.41
C PHE A 191 6.34 -3.58 -24.69
N ASP A 192 6.60 -4.74 -24.10
CA ASP A 192 5.61 -5.48 -23.33
C ASP A 192 5.74 -5.16 -21.85
N VAL A 193 5.03 -4.14 -21.42
CA VAL A 193 5.08 -3.61 -20.05
C VAL A 193 3.90 -4.19 -19.26
N PRO A 194 4.14 -4.85 -18.11
CA PRO A 194 3.06 -5.46 -17.33
C PRO A 194 2.30 -4.44 -16.44
N ARG A 195 2.79 -3.21 -16.33
CA ARG A 195 2.20 -2.15 -15.49
C ARG A 195 2.17 -0.82 -16.20
N MET A 196 1.07 -0.09 -16.01
CA MET A 196 0.92 1.25 -16.52
C MET A 196 1.57 2.25 -15.56
N SER A 197 2.61 2.92 -16.05
CA SER A 197 3.29 3.98 -15.30
C SER A 197 3.75 5.07 -16.26
N PRO A 198 3.62 6.36 -15.91
CA PRO A 198 4.19 7.46 -16.68
C PRO A 198 5.69 7.29 -16.92
N ALA A 199 6.42 6.78 -15.92
CA ALA A 199 7.86 6.50 -16.03
C ALA A 199 8.18 5.42 -17.09
N ALA A 200 7.29 4.45 -17.30
CA ALA A 200 7.47 3.46 -18.35
C ALA A 200 7.33 4.07 -19.75
N LEU A 201 6.40 4.99 -19.95
CA LEU A 201 6.20 5.70 -21.22
C LEU A 201 7.37 6.62 -21.59
N LEU A 202 8.04 7.20 -20.58
CA LEU A 202 9.19 8.10 -20.81
C LEU A 202 10.52 7.34 -21.00
N SER A 203 10.53 6.00 -20.89
CA SER A 203 11.73 5.17 -20.95
C SER A 203 12.00 4.61 -22.35
N PHE A 204 11.14 4.87 -23.29
CA PHE A 204 11.23 4.44 -24.68
C PHE A 204 11.39 5.65 -25.62
#